data_79496123b034b13d2e12e028efe1a514
#
_entry.id   79496123b034b13d2e12e028efe1a514
#
_cell.length_a   1.000
_cell.length_b   1.000
_cell.length_c   1.000
_cell.angle_alpha   90.00
_cell.angle_beta   90.00
_cell.angle_gamma   90.00
#
_symmetry.space_group_name_H-M   'P 1'
#
loop_
_entity.id
_entity.type
_entity.pdbx_description
1 polymer ?
#
loop_
_entity_poly.entity_id
_entity_poly.type
_entity_poly.pdbx_seq_one_letter_code
_entity_poly.pdbx_strand_id
1 'polypeptide(L)'
;MSKLSKSRKGVKRLVKPRVMTWLRWAQQIQAIAQNGLAYAKDPFDQERYEQLRKLACEILAKYTKLDIAVIHDLFAHETGYATPKVDIRAVIFRSGKVLLVKEKETGRWTLPGGWADIGLSPSEVAIKEVKEETGYEVKPVKVIAVYDKKCHPHPPSAYYTYKILIQCELIGGEPSPGIETDGVGFFAENSLPSLSEERVTLSQVNEVFRHLHDPNRPTAFD
;
A
#
# COMPACT_ATOMS: atom_id res chain seq x y z
N MET A 1 31.55 47.38 -10.94
CA MET A 1 30.58 46.60 -11.74
C MET A 1 30.74 45.12 -11.39
N SER A 2 29.94 44.62 -10.46
CA SER A 2 29.99 43.23 -9.99
C SER A 2 28.79 42.47 -10.57
N LYS A 3 29.06 41.44 -11.38
CA LYS A 3 28.04 40.57 -11.97
C LYS A 3 27.65 39.50 -10.95
N LEU A 4 26.45 39.60 -10.39
CA LEU A 4 25.82 38.54 -9.60
C LEU A 4 25.39 37.38 -10.53
N SER A 5 26.09 36.25 -10.42
CA SER A 5 25.72 34.98 -11.02
C SER A 5 24.53 34.37 -10.26
N LYS A 6 23.34 34.36 -10.86
CA LYS A 6 22.18 33.63 -10.33
C LYS A 6 22.33 32.13 -10.66
N SER A 7 22.71 31.36 -9.66
CA SER A 7 22.66 29.92 -9.71
C SER A 7 21.20 29.44 -9.88
N ARG A 8 20.86 28.90 -11.04
CA ARG A 8 19.59 28.17 -11.27
C ARG A 8 19.68 26.82 -10.58
N LYS A 9 19.06 26.68 -9.41
CA LYS A 9 18.83 25.37 -8.78
C LYS A 9 17.95 24.55 -9.73
N GLY A 10 18.52 23.51 -10.32
CA GLY A 10 17.82 22.58 -11.20
C GLY A 10 16.71 21.87 -10.42
N VAL A 11 15.48 22.01 -10.89
CA VAL A 11 14.33 21.23 -10.43
C VAL A 11 14.64 19.76 -10.79
N LYS A 12 14.93 18.92 -9.81
CA LYS A 12 15.04 17.47 -10.01
C LYS A 12 13.69 16.99 -10.52
N ARG A 13 13.63 16.63 -11.81
CA ARG A 13 12.48 15.92 -12.39
C ARG A 13 12.27 14.65 -11.57
N LEU A 14 11.13 14.54 -10.92
CA LEU A 14 10.66 13.30 -10.32
C LEU A 14 10.62 12.25 -11.43
N VAL A 15 11.50 11.26 -11.35
CA VAL A 15 11.48 10.11 -12.26
C VAL A 15 10.21 9.33 -11.90
N LYS A 16 9.21 9.36 -12.78
CA LYS A 16 8.01 8.53 -12.60
C LYS A 16 8.44 7.07 -12.48
N PRO A 17 7.96 6.32 -11.47
CA PRO A 17 8.28 4.91 -11.34
C PRO A 17 7.93 4.20 -12.64
N ARG A 18 8.86 3.36 -13.13
CA ARG A 18 8.67 2.60 -14.37
C ARG A 18 7.67 1.49 -14.08
N VAL A 19 6.39 1.77 -14.31
CA VAL A 19 5.34 0.75 -14.20
C VAL A 19 5.74 -0.43 -15.08
N MET A 20 5.88 -1.61 -14.50
CA MET A 20 6.22 -2.83 -15.26
C MET A 20 5.07 -3.14 -16.21
N THR A 21 5.31 -3.01 -17.50
CA THR A 21 4.28 -3.11 -18.54
C THR A 21 3.55 -4.46 -18.49
N TRP A 22 4.30 -5.56 -18.28
CA TRP A 22 3.73 -6.89 -18.17
C TRP A 22 2.78 -7.04 -16.97
N LEU A 23 3.11 -6.44 -15.81
CA LEU A 23 2.26 -6.49 -14.62
C LEU A 23 0.94 -5.76 -14.86
N ARG A 24 1.00 -4.57 -15.46
CA ARG A 24 -0.19 -3.82 -15.84
C ARG A 24 -1.08 -4.63 -16.79
N TRP A 25 -0.48 -5.28 -17.80
CA TRP A 25 -1.24 -6.11 -18.74
C TRP A 25 -1.89 -7.30 -18.04
N ALA A 26 -1.18 -8.03 -17.19
CA ALA A 26 -1.72 -9.17 -16.46
C ALA A 26 -2.89 -8.75 -15.55
N GLN A 27 -2.74 -7.66 -14.79
CA GLN A 27 -3.81 -7.13 -13.93
C GLN A 27 -5.03 -6.66 -14.75
N GLN A 28 -4.83 -6.01 -15.90
CA GLN A 28 -5.93 -5.59 -16.78
C GLN A 28 -6.65 -6.79 -17.41
N ILE A 29 -5.91 -7.80 -17.90
CA ILE A 29 -6.49 -9.02 -18.45
C ILE A 29 -7.29 -9.75 -17.37
N GLN A 30 -6.76 -9.87 -16.15
CA GLN A 30 -7.47 -10.48 -15.02
C GLN A 30 -8.77 -9.72 -14.69
N ALA A 31 -8.74 -8.40 -14.63
CA ALA A 31 -9.92 -7.59 -14.35
C ALA A 31 -11.00 -7.75 -15.44
N ILE A 32 -10.61 -7.77 -16.72
CA ILE A 32 -11.52 -8.01 -17.84
C ILE A 32 -12.14 -9.41 -17.74
N ALA A 33 -11.31 -10.43 -17.46
CA ALA A 33 -11.79 -11.81 -17.31
C ALA A 33 -12.78 -11.94 -16.16
N GLN A 34 -12.46 -11.41 -14.99
CA GLN A 34 -13.33 -11.44 -13.81
C GLN A 34 -14.67 -10.72 -14.07
N ASN A 35 -14.63 -9.53 -14.64
CA ASN A 35 -15.85 -8.78 -14.99
C ASN A 35 -16.68 -9.53 -16.03
N GLY A 36 -16.02 -10.10 -17.06
CA GLY A 36 -16.70 -10.91 -18.07
C GLY A 36 -17.41 -12.13 -17.46
N LEU A 37 -16.74 -12.89 -16.61
CA LEU A 37 -17.32 -14.04 -15.93
C LEU A 37 -18.47 -13.67 -14.99
N ALA A 38 -18.44 -12.49 -14.38
CA ALA A 38 -19.52 -12.03 -13.51
C ALA A 38 -20.84 -11.76 -14.29
N TYR A 39 -20.76 -11.39 -15.56
CA TYR A 39 -21.92 -10.95 -16.33
C TYR A 39 -22.22 -11.76 -17.59
N ALA A 40 -21.29 -12.57 -18.09
CA ALA A 40 -21.49 -13.40 -19.27
C ALA A 40 -22.56 -14.45 -19.04
N LYS A 41 -23.52 -14.54 -19.97
CA LYS A 41 -24.59 -15.54 -20.00
C LYS A 41 -24.31 -16.63 -21.04
N ASP A 42 -23.55 -16.31 -22.07
CA ASP A 42 -23.17 -17.22 -23.13
C ASP A 42 -22.01 -18.14 -22.68
N PRO A 43 -22.13 -19.47 -22.83
CA PRO A 43 -21.08 -20.41 -22.42
C PRO A 43 -19.75 -20.21 -23.18
N PHE A 44 -19.81 -19.82 -24.45
CA PHE A 44 -18.59 -19.57 -25.24
C PHE A 44 -17.86 -18.31 -24.77
N ASP A 45 -18.59 -17.29 -24.30
CA ASP A 45 -17.98 -16.10 -23.70
C ASP A 45 -17.37 -16.43 -22.33
N GLN A 46 -18.05 -17.26 -21.52
CA GLN A 46 -17.49 -17.75 -20.25
C GLN A 46 -16.16 -18.49 -20.47
N GLU A 47 -16.12 -19.40 -21.46
CA GLU A 47 -14.88 -20.11 -21.81
C GLU A 47 -13.75 -19.15 -22.22
N ARG A 48 -14.05 -18.11 -23.04
CA ARG A 48 -13.08 -17.08 -23.44
C ARG A 48 -12.53 -16.29 -22.24
N TYR A 49 -13.39 -15.93 -21.30
CA TYR A 49 -12.97 -15.23 -20.08
C TYR A 49 -12.16 -16.12 -19.15
N GLU A 50 -12.45 -17.42 -19.05
CA GLU A 50 -11.59 -18.37 -18.32
C GLU A 50 -10.21 -18.51 -18.99
N GLN A 51 -10.14 -18.53 -20.31
CA GLN A 51 -8.86 -18.53 -21.04
C GLN A 51 -8.05 -17.26 -20.77
N LEU A 52 -8.70 -16.06 -20.72
CA LEU A 52 -8.04 -14.81 -20.37
C LEU A 52 -7.53 -14.80 -18.93
N ARG A 53 -8.31 -15.33 -17.97
CA ARG A 53 -7.88 -15.51 -16.58
C ARG A 53 -6.63 -16.38 -16.48
N LYS A 54 -6.62 -17.53 -17.17
CA LYS A 54 -5.47 -18.42 -17.22
C LYS A 54 -4.23 -17.72 -17.77
N LEU A 55 -4.37 -16.99 -18.88
CA LEU A 55 -3.27 -16.22 -19.48
C LEU A 55 -2.71 -15.17 -18.52
N ALA A 56 -3.56 -14.46 -17.78
CA ALA A 56 -3.11 -13.50 -16.76
C ALA A 56 -2.29 -14.18 -15.66
N CYS A 57 -2.74 -15.35 -15.18
CA CYS A 57 -2.01 -16.15 -14.20
C CYS A 57 -0.64 -16.61 -14.72
N GLU A 58 -0.56 -17.07 -15.99
CA GLU A 58 0.69 -17.49 -16.61
C GLU A 58 1.69 -16.32 -16.75
N ILE A 59 1.22 -15.12 -17.12
CA ILE A 59 2.07 -13.92 -17.17
C ILE A 59 2.59 -13.58 -15.77
N LEU A 60 1.74 -13.59 -14.75
CA LEU A 60 2.15 -13.31 -13.38
C LEU A 60 3.17 -14.35 -12.87
N ALA A 61 2.91 -15.64 -13.07
CA ALA A 61 3.83 -16.72 -12.66
C ALA A 61 5.20 -16.59 -13.33
N LYS A 62 5.23 -16.26 -14.64
CA LYS A 62 6.46 -16.13 -15.42
C LYS A 62 7.38 -15.00 -14.91
N TYR A 63 6.81 -13.90 -14.44
CA TYR A 63 7.56 -12.70 -14.08
C TYR A 63 7.60 -12.42 -12.56
N THR A 64 6.93 -13.24 -11.76
CA THR A 64 7.09 -13.28 -10.31
C THR A 64 7.76 -14.59 -9.92
N LYS A 65 8.17 -14.72 -8.66
CA LYS A 65 8.70 -15.99 -8.14
C LYS A 65 7.59 -16.87 -7.54
N LEU A 66 6.33 -16.51 -7.76
CA LEU A 66 5.19 -17.23 -7.21
C LEU A 66 4.83 -18.43 -8.10
N ASP A 67 4.39 -19.52 -7.45
CA ASP A 67 3.85 -20.68 -8.14
C ASP A 67 2.54 -20.31 -8.85
N ILE A 68 2.34 -20.84 -10.06
CA ILE A 68 1.13 -20.58 -10.85
C ILE A 68 -0.14 -21.06 -10.13
N ALA A 69 -0.06 -22.16 -9.36
CA ALA A 69 -1.18 -22.66 -8.58
C ALA A 69 -1.60 -21.67 -7.49
N VAL A 70 -0.64 -21.05 -6.81
CA VAL A 70 -0.90 -19.99 -5.81
C VAL A 70 -1.57 -18.79 -6.46
N ILE A 71 -1.08 -18.34 -7.63
CA ILE A 71 -1.68 -17.21 -8.35
C ILE A 71 -3.08 -17.53 -8.85
N HIS A 72 -3.29 -18.74 -9.37
CA HIS A 72 -4.60 -19.18 -9.84
C HIS A 72 -5.60 -19.22 -8.67
N ASP A 73 -5.19 -19.74 -7.52
CA ASP A 73 -6.02 -19.79 -6.31
C ASP A 73 -6.38 -18.39 -5.80
N LEU A 74 -5.44 -17.44 -5.83
CA LEU A 74 -5.69 -16.05 -5.47
C LEU A 74 -6.86 -15.41 -6.25
N PHE A 75 -7.07 -15.80 -7.50
CA PHE A 75 -8.11 -15.25 -8.37
C PHE A 75 -9.33 -16.17 -8.53
N ALA A 76 -9.22 -17.45 -8.20
CA ALA A 76 -10.31 -18.44 -8.37
C ALA A 76 -11.55 -18.07 -7.56
N HIS A 77 -11.36 -17.45 -6.41
CA HIS A 77 -12.43 -17.05 -5.50
C HIS A 77 -12.87 -15.58 -5.65
N GLU A 78 -12.20 -14.82 -6.51
CA GLU A 78 -12.56 -13.44 -6.81
C GLU A 78 -13.70 -13.43 -7.84
N THR A 79 -14.91 -13.09 -7.38
CA THR A 79 -16.13 -13.02 -8.23
C THR A 79 -16.68 -11.60 -8.23
N GLY A 80 -17.57 -11.30 -9.19
CA GLY A 80 -18.16 -9.97 -9.33
C GLY A 80 -17.23 -8.97 -10.02
N TYR A 81 -17.60 -7.68 -9.95
CA TYR A 81 -16.83 -6.61 -10.59
C TYR A 81 -15.45 -6.44 -9.92
N ALA A 82 -14.38 -6.48 -10.72
CA ALA A 82 -13.02 -6.33 -10.22
C ALA A 82 -12.79 -4.89 -9.73
N THR A 83 -12.43 -4.74 -8.46
CA THR A 83 -12.08 -3.45 -7.85
C THR A 83 -10.70 -3.53 -7.21
N PRO A 84 -9.99 -2.40 -7.03
CA PRO A 84 -8.77 -2.38 -6.23
C PRO A 84 -9.05 -2.85 -4.80
N LYS A 85 -8.13 -3.62 -4.25
CA LYS A 85 -8.06 -3.87 -2.79
C LYS A 85 -7.68 -2.56 -2.10
N VAL A 86 -8.20 -2.33 -0.90
CA VAL A 86 -7.89 -1.14 -0.11
C VAL A 86 -7.01 -1.52 1.07
N ASP A 87 -5.85 -0.87 1.19
CA ASP A 87 -4.87 -1.06 2.27
C ASP A 87 -4.82 0.22 3.11
N ILE A 88 -5.13 0.12 4.40
CA ILE A 88 -5.16 1.23 5.35
C ILE A 88 -3.88 1.21 6.17
N ARG A 89 -3.20 2.36 6.26
CA ARG A 89 -2.01 2.54 7.11
C ARG A 89 -2.22 3.69 8.07
N ALA A 90 -2.04 3.41 9.35
CA ALA A 90 -2.10 4.42 10.39
C ALA A 90 -0.74 5.12 10.56
N VAL A 91 -0.77 6.43 10.73
CA VAL A 91 0.39 7.29 10.94
C VAL A 91 0.28 7.94 12.30
N ILE A 92 1.14 7.56 13.22
CA ILE A 92 1.15 8.06 14.60
C ILE A 92 2.50 8.71 14.89
N PHE A 93 2.46 9.93 15.41
CA PHE A 93 3.66 10.65 15.82
C PHE A 93 3.75 10.77 17.34
N ARG A 94 4.97 10.65 17.87
CA ARG A 94 5.32 10.96 19.24
C ARG A 94 6.73 11.56 19.29
N SER A 95 6.86 12.77 19.85
CA SER A 95 8.15 13.47 20.01
C SER A 95 8.95 13.57 18.70
N GLY A 96 8.30 13.93 17.59
CA GLY A 96 8.94 14.08 16.28
C GLY A 96 9.33 12.78 15.58
N LYS A 97 8.83 11.64 16.06
CA LYS A 97 9.11 10.30 15.53
C LYS A 97 7.82 9.64 15.07
N VAL A 98 7.89 8.79 14.04
CA VAL A 98 6.78 7.99 13.53
C VAL A 98 6.78 6.58 14.13
N LEU A 99 5.60 6.07 14.46
CA LEU A 99 5.40 4.68 14.91
C LEU A 99 5.54 3.73 13.73
N LEU A 100 6.37 2.71 13.90
CA LEU A 100 6.47 1.57 12.98
C LEU A 100 6.34 0.26 13.75
N VAL A 101 5.92 -0.77 13.04
CA VAL A 101 5.87 -2.16 13.50
C VAL A 101 6.82 -3.02 12.69
N LYS A 102 7.39 -4.04 13.31
CA LYS A 102 8.29 -4.99 12.65
C LYS A 102 7.51 -6.26 12.33
N GLU A 103 7.43 -6.62 11.05
CA GLU A 103 6.78 -7.84 10.57
C GLU A 103 7.61 -9.08 10.98
N LYS A 104 6.97 -10.09 11.52
CA LYS A 104 7.63 -11.38 11.87
C LYS A 104 8.16 -12.09 10.63
N GLU A 105 7.41 -12.07 9.54
CA GLU A 105 7.73 -12.78 8.32
C GLU A 105 8.99 -12.25 7.62
N THR A 106 9.11 -10.92 7.51
CA THR A 106 10.18 -10.28 6.74
C THR A 106 11.30 -9.70 7.61
N GLY A 107 11.04 -9.50 8.90
CA GLY A 107 11.92 -8.78 9.83
C GLY A 107 12.08 -7.29 9.50
N ARG A 108 11.25 -6.75 8.61
CA ARG A 108 11.28 -5.36 8.16
C ARG A 108 10.18 -4.53 8.82
N TRP A 109 10.34 -3.22 8.77
CA TRP A 109 9.46 -2.28 9.43
C TRP A 109 8.47 -1.62 8.48
N THR A 110 7.25 -1.40 8.94
CA THR A 110 6.19 -0.73 8.18
C THR A 110 5.32 0.14 9.09
N LEU A 111 4.50 1.00 8.49
CA LEU A 111 3.40 1.65 9.20
C LEU A 111 2.38 0.58 9.64
N PRO A 112 1.84 0.64 10.86
CA PRO A 112 0.79 -0.27 11.29
C PRO A 112 -0.43 -0.16 10.38
N GLY A 113 -1.09 -1.30 10.10
CA GLY A 113 -2.24 -1.34 9.21
C GLY A 113 -2.29 -2.56 8.30
N GLY A 114 -3.45 -2.78 7.68
CA GLY A 114 -3.76 -3.94 6.87
C GLY A 114 -4.82 -3.68 5.81
N TRP A 115 -5.40 -4.76 5.32
CA TRP A 115 -6.50 -4.70 4.38
C TRP A 115 -7.76 -4.13 5.04
N ALA A 116 -8.52 -3.35 4.27
CA ALA A 116 -9.81 -2.85 4.73
C ALA A 116 -10.83 -4.00 4.81
N ASP A 117 -11.22 -4.36 6.02
CA ASP A 117 -12.28 -5.35 6.25
C ASP A 117 -13.66 -4.80 5.86
N ILE A 118 -14.49 -5.65 5.26
CA ILE A 118 -15.89 -5.31 4.98
C ILE A 118 -16.62 -5.10 6.30
N GLY A 119 -17.38 -4.01 6.38
CA GLY A 119 -18.14 -3.62 7.59
C GLY A 119 -17.42 -2.64 8.48
N LEU A 120 -16.13 -2.34 8.22
CA LEU A 120 -15.37 -1.30 8.90
C LEU A 120 -15.11 -0.12 7.98
N SER A 121 -15.26 1.08 8.50
CA SER A 121 -14.79 2.30 7.84
C SER A 121 -13.25 2.36 7.84
N PRO A 122 -12.60 3.13 6.96
CA PRO A 122 -11.15 3.30 6.97
C PRO A 122 -10.59 3.74 8.33
N SER A 123 -11.32 4.56 9.07
CA SER A 123 -10.96 4.99 10.42
C SER A 123 -11.00 3.85 11.44
N GLU A 124 -12.03 3.00 11.37
CA GLU A 124 -12.17 1.84 12.25
C GLU A 124 -11.10 0.79 11.97
N VAL A 125 -10.74 0.57 10.69
CA VAL A 125 -9.61 -0.29 10.32
C VAL A 125 -8.31 0.23 10.93
N ALA A 126 -8.01 1.53 10.80
CA ALA A 126 -6.81 2.12 11.39
C ALA A 126 -6.74 1.94 12.90
N ILE A 127 -7.85 2.12 13.63
CA ILE A 127 -7.93 1.90 15.08
C ILE A 127 -7.68 0.44 15.44
N LYS A 128 -8.37 -0.49 14.74
CA LYS A 128 -8.25 -1.94 14.93
C LYS A 128 -6.81 -2.40 14.75
N GLU A 129 -6.23 -2.09 13.60
CA GLU A 129 -4.87 -2.53 13.23
C GLU A 129 -3.81 -1.98 14.21
N VAL A 130 -3.91 -0.71 14.59
CA VAL A 130 -3.00 -0.15 15.60
C VAL A 130 -3.12 -0.87 16.93
N LYS A 131 -4.34 -1.19 17.37
CA LYS A 131 -4.55 -1.91 18.63
C LYS A 131 -3.98 -3.33 18.55
N GLU A 132 -4.23 -4.05 17.45
CA GLU A 132 -3.81 -5.43 17.26
C GLU A 132 -2.29 -5.57 17.07
N GLU A 133 -1.67 -4.66 16.31
CA GLU A 133 -0.25 -4.75 15.96
C GLU A 133 0.68 -4.09 16.97
N THR A 134 0.17 -3.11 17.76
CA THR A 134 1.02 -2.26 18.60
C THR A 134 0.60 -2.18 20.08
N GLY A 135 -0.61 -2.59 20.42
CA GLY A 135 -1.20 -2.42 21.77
C GLY A 135 -1.65 -0.99 22.09
N TYR A 136 -1.31 -0.02 21.25
CA TYR A 136 -1.71 1.38 21.46
C TYR A 136 -3.18 1.62 21.11
N GLU A 137 -3.73 2.71 21.65
CA GLU A 137 -5.07 3.23 21.36
C GLU A 137 -4.95 4.58 20.68
N VAL A 138 -5.68 4.74 19.58
CA VAL A 138 -5.56 5.91 18.73
C VAL A 138 -6.91 6.48 18.31
N LYS A 139 -6.89 7.75 17.96
CA LYS A 139 -8.01 8.47 17.37
C LYS A 139 -7.62 8.98 15.99
N PRO A 140 -8.31 8.59 14.91
CA PRO A 140 -8.09 9.13 13.59
C PRO A 140 -8.35 10.64 13.52
N VAL A 141 -7.48 11.36 12.82
CA VAL A 141 -7.52 12.85 12.73
C VAL A 141 -7.78 13.30 11.31
N LYS A 142 -6.98 12.84 10.35
CA LYS A 142 -7.09 13.22 8.94
C LYS A 142 -6.49 12.18 8.00
N VAL A 143 -6.91 12.21 6.74
CA VAL A 143 -6.27 11.46 5.67
C VAL A 143 -5.01 12.23 5.23
N ILE A 144 -3.84 11.57 5.32
CA ILE A 144 -2.56 12.12 4.85
C ILE A 144 -2.41 11.91 3.35
N ALA A 145 -2.74 10.70 2.88
CA ALA A 145 -2.57 10.36 1.48
C ALA A 145 -3.56 9.30 1.00
N VAL A 146 -3.87 9.35 -0.31
CA VAL A 146 -4.56 8.29 -1.05
C VAL A 146 -3.70 7.96 -2.26
N TYR A 147 -3.10 6.76 -2.28
CA TYR A 147 -2.14 6.36 -3.30
C TYR A 147 -2.58 5.14 -4.08
N ASP A 148 -2.37 5.18 -5.39
CA ASP A 148 -2.35 3.99 -6.22
C ASP A 148 -0.97 3.33 -6.10
N LYS A 149 -0.90 2.10 -5.60
CA LYS A 149 0.37 1.38 -5.37
C LYS A 149 1.27 1.37 -6.62
N LYS A 150 0.69 1.34 -7.82
CA LYS A 150 1.45 1.35 -9.09
C LYS A 150 2.21 2.64 -9.36
N CYS A 151 1.79 3.77 -8.76
CA CYS A 151 2.44 5.07 -8.93
C CYS A 151 3.67 5.24 -8.04
N HIS A 152 3.94 4.27 -7.16
CA HIS A 152 5.05 4.27 -6.21
C HIS A 152 6.00 3.08 -6.45
N PRO A 153 7.28 3.16 -6.05
CA PRO A 153 8.29 2.12 -6.31
C PRO A 153 8.16 0.89 -5.39
N HIS A 154 6.96 0.34 -5.30
CA HIS A 154 6.73 -0.95 -4.66
C HIS A 154 7.19 -2.12 -5.53
N PRO A 155 7.57 -3.25 -4.92
CA PRO A 155 7.73 -4.50 -5.65
C PRO A 155 6.45 -4.91 -6.39
N PRO A 156 6.55 -5.71 -7.47
CA PRO A 156 5.40 -6.25 -8.20
C PRO A 156 4.46 -7.01 -7.28
N SER A 157 3.16 -6.78 -7.42
CA SER A 157 2.11 -7.46 -6.65
C SER A 157 1.01 -7.94 -7.59
N ALA A 158 0.45 -9.13 -7.34
CA ALA A 158 -0.69 -9.64 -8.08
C ALA A 158 -1.92 -8.75 -7.90
N TYR A 159 -2.14 -8.22 -6.70
CA TYR A 159 -3.26 -7.35 -6.41
C TYR A 159 -3.04 -5.91 -6.88
N TYR A 160 -4.10 -5.35 -7.45
CA TYR A 160 -4.21 -3.90 -7.66
C TYR A 160 -4.67 -3.26 -6.35
N THR A 161 -3.93 -2.27 -5.84
CA THR A 161 -4.14 -1.79 -4.46
C THR A 161 -4.15 -0.27 -4.40
N TYR A 162 -5.16 0.27 -3.72
CA TYR A 162 -5.14 1.65 -3.23
C TYR A 162 -4.72 1.66 -1.77
N LYS A 163 -3.86 2.60 -1.40
CA LYS A 163 -3.37 2.80 -0.03
C LYS A 163 -3.92 4.09 0.53
N ILE A 164 -4.50 4.02 1.72
CA ILE A 164 -4.99 5.20 2.43
C ILE A 164 -4.15 5.35 3.71
N LEU A 165 -3.43 6.45 3.82
CA LEU A 165 -2.64 6.79 5.00
C LEU A 165 -3.46 7.72 5.90
N ILE A 166 -3.71 7.32 7.13
CA ILE A 166 -4.54 8.05 8.09
C ILE A 166 -3.69 8.47 9.27
N GLN A 167 -3.56 9.77 9.50
CA GLN A 167 -2.96 10.28 10.72
C GLN A 167 -3.88 10.02 11.90
N CYS A 168 -3.29 9.44 12.95
CA CYS A 168 -3.96 9.17 14.19
C CYS A 168 -3.22 9.82 15.37
N GLU A 169 -3.98 10.30 16.33
CA GLU A 169 -3.50 10.77 17.63
C GLU A 169 -3.42 9.61 18.61
N LEU A 170 -2.30 9.49 19.32
CA LEU A 170 -2.12 8.50 20.38
C LEU A 170 -2.91 8.96 21.62
N ILE A 171 -3.87 8.14 22.06
CA ILE A 171 -4.73 8.46 23.20
C ILE A 171 -4.54 7.54 24.41
N GLY A 172 -3.84 6.40 24.25
CA GLY A 172 -3.61 5.45 25.35
C GLY A 172 -2.94 4.17 24.90
N GLY A 173 -2.98 3.16 25.76
CA GLY A 173 -2.40 1.85 25.53
C GLY A 173 -0.89 1.79 25.83
N GLU A 174 -0.37 0.56 25.92
CA GLU A 174 1.04 0.28 26.11
C GLU A 174 1.59 -0.54 24.95
N PRO A 175 2.88 -0.38 24.58
CA PRO A 175 3.46 -1.08 23.45
C PRO A 175 3.45 -2.60 23.66
N SER A 176 2.78 -3.31 22.77
CA SER A 176 2.69 -4.76 22.77
C SER A 176 2.64 -5.25 21.33
N PRO A 177 3.65 -6.02 20.86
CA PRO A 177 3.59 -6.64 19.55
C PRO A 177 2.40 -7.58 19.42
N GLY A 178 1.81 -7.61 18.21
CA GLY A 178 0.69 -8.47 17.90
C GLY A 178 1.08 -9.88 17.43
N ILE A 179 0.11 -10.58 16.84
CA ILE A 179 0.33 -11.92 16.31
C ILE A 179 1.30 -11.89 15.12
N GLU A 180 1.18 -10.90 14.24
CA GLU A 180 1.96 -10.76 13.00
C GLU A 180 3.23 -9.89 13.17
N THR A 181 3.39 -9.22 14.31
CA THR A 181 4.50 -8.31 14.59
C THR A 181 5.36 -8.79 15.74
N ASP A 182 6.68 -8.50 15.71
CA ASP A 182 7.62 -8.81 16.77
C ASP A 182 8.34 -7.57 17.33
N GLY A 183 7.98 -6.38 16.83
CA GLY A 183 8.55 -5.12 17.29
C GLY A 183 7.63 -3.94 17.08
N VAL A 184 7.65 -3.02 18.04
CA VAL A 184 6.92 -1.75 18.01
C VAL A 184 7.90 -0.66 18.41
N GLY A 185 8.04 0.39 17.60
CA GLY A 185 9.01 1.44 17.88
C GLY A 185 8.70 2.77 17.18
N PHE A 186 9.23 3.85 17.76
CA PHE A 186 9.17 5.20 17.21
C PHE A 186 10.52 5.59 16.61
N PHE A 187 10.52 5.99 15.33
CA PHE A 187 11.73 6.29 14.55
C PHE A 187 11.72 7.72 14.03
N ALA A 188 12.86 8.37 14.12
CA ALA A 188 13.05 9.71 13.56
C ALA A 188 13.30 9.63 12.04
N GLU A 189 13.02 10.73 11.33
CA GLU A 189 13.15 10.84 9.87
C GLU A 189 14.55 10.45 9.36
N ASN A 190 15.59 10.81 10.11
CA ASN A 190 16.99 10.54 9.76
C ASN A 190 17.55 9.23 10.28
N SER A 191 16.75 8.41 10.95
CA SER A 191 17.15 7.12 11.54
C SER A 191 16.09 6.04 11.36
N LEU A 192 15.51 5.98 10.16
CA LEU A 192 14.55 4.95 9.79
C LEU A 192 15.22 3.58 9.70
N PRO A 193 14.56 2.52 10.16
CA PRO A 193 15.03 1.16 10.00
C PRO A 193 14.82 0.66 8.56
N SER A 194 15.24 -0.58 8.26
CA SER A 194 14.94 -1.22 6.97
C SER A 194 13.44 -1.39 6.78
N LEU A 195 12.88 -0.71 5.78
CA LEU A 195 11.44 -0.70 5.51
C LEU A 195 11.00 -1.92 4.70
N SER A 196 9.77 -2.38 4.95
CA SER A 196 9.05 -3.35 4.12
C SER A 196 8.51 -2.64 2.88
N GLU A 197 9.28 -2.65 1.78
CA GLU A 197 8.93 -1.94 0.54
C GLU A 197 7.65 -2.46 -0.11
N GLU A 198 7.22 -3.68 0.20
CA GLU A 198 5.92 -4.19 -0.22
C GLU A 198 4.77 -3.45 0.47
N ARG A 199 4.99 -3.00 1.70
CA ARG A 199 3.99 -2.34 2.55
C ARG A 199 4.09 -0.82 2.50
N VAL A 200 5.30 -0.27 2.66
CA VAL A 200 5.53 1.18 2.64
C VAL A 200 6.88 1.50 2.02
N THR A 201 6.92 2.51 1.16
CA THR A 201 8.17 2.97 0.54
C THR A 201 8.76 4.15 1.30
N LEU A 202 10.08 4.38 1.15
CA LEU A 202 10.74 5.53 1.75
C LEU A 202 10.11 6.86 1.31
N SER A 203 9.67 6.97 0.04
CA SER A 203 9.01 8.18 -0.46
C SER A 203 7.67 8.46 0.23
N GLN A 204 6.94 7.41 0.59
CA GLN A 204 5.68 7.52 1.35
C GLN A 204 5.96 7.91 2.80
N VAL A 205 6.98 7.35 3.44
CA VAL A 205 7.39 7.76 4.81
C VAL A 205 7.89 9.21 4.82
N ASN A 206 8.63 9.64 3.79
CA ASN A 206 9.03 11.04 3.67
C ASN A 206 7.83 11.98 3.52
N GLU A 207 6.77 11.58 2.82
CA GLU A 207 5.53 12.37 2.76
C GLU A 207 4.85 12.43 4.13
N VAL A 208 4.85 11.33 4.89
CA VAL A 208 4.37 11.32 6.29
C VAL A 208 5.09 12.37 7.14
N PHE A 209 6.43 12.46 7.06
CA PHE A 209 7.18 13.48 7.80
C PHE A 209 6.92 14.92 7.33
N ARG A 210 6.60 15.14 6.05
CA ARG A 210 6.16 16.45 5.58
C ARG A 210 4.88 16.91 6.26
N HIS A 211 3.94 16.01 6.54
CA HIS A 211 2.74 16.31 7.31
C HIS A 211 3.01 16.56 8.79
N LEU A 212 4.09 15.99 9.35
CA LEU A 212 4.55 16.34 10.70
C LEU A 212 5.09 17.77 10.77
N HIS A 213 5.89 18.17 9.76
CA HIS A 213 6.50 19.49 9.69
C HIS A 213 5.52 20.60 9.27
N ASP A 214 4.50 20.24 8.48
CA ASP A 214 3.41 21.13 8.07
C ASP A 214 2.05 20.46 8.33
N PRO A 215 1.46 20.66 9.51
CA PRO A 215 0.17 20.08 9.87
C PRO A 215 -1.00 20.48 8.96
N ASN A 216 -0.88 21.62 8.27
CA ASN A 216 -1.90 22.13 7.35
C ASN A 216 -1.70 21.64 5.90
N ARG A 217 -0.69 20.83 5.67
CA ARG A 217 -0.42 20.23 4.35
C ARG A 217 -1.67 19.51 3.83
N PRO A 218 -2.09 19.76 2.57
CA PRO A 218 -3.23 19.09 1.98
C PRO A 218 -2.93 17.59 1.79
N THR A 219 -3.99 16.78 1.77
CA THR A 219 -3.90 15.35 1.46
C THR A 219 -3.19 15.12 0.13
N ALA A 220 -2.16 14.27 0.13
CA ALA A 220 -1.48 13.86 -1.08
C ALA A 220 -2.28 12.77 -1.81
N PHE A 221 -2.31 12.80 -3.13
CA PHE A 221 -2.95 11.75 -3.94
C PHE A 221 -2.32 11.69 -5.34
N ASP A 222 -2.50 10.56 -6.04
CA ASP A 222 -2.04 10.34 -7.41
C ASP A 222 -3.06 10.81 -8.45
#